data_69d3792cd269812e73e245dcf3df6cda
#
_entry.id   69d3792cd269812e73e245dcf3df6cda
#
_cell.length_a   1.000
_cell.length_b   1.000
_cell.length_c   1.000
_cell.angle_alpha   90.00
_cell.angle_beta   90.00
_cell.angle_gamma   90.00
#
_symmetry.space_group_name_H-M   'P 1'
#
loop_
_entity.id
_entity.type
_entity.pdbx_description
1 polymer ?
#
loop_
_entity_poly.entity_id
_entity_poly.type
_entity_poly.pdbx_seq_one_letter_code
_entity_poly.pdbx_strand_id
1 'polypeptide(L)'
;MLVFAKNKRAAAGLTGQITSGSVTKEYLAVTDQKPENVQGHLEDYLKKDGKTNTSAVVTSKTDRAKKAVLDYEVLNEVSDERTLTGKRILVRIQLGTGRHHQIRVQMTHAGMPLLGDRKYNPEDSSGLPLGLCSCHLVFRHPVTGKKLEFQVTPKGECFADFPNI
;
A
#
# COMPACT_ATOMS: atom_id res chain seq x y z
N MET A 1 2.82 6.39 7.64
CA MET A 1 2.96 6.33 9.13
C MET A 1 3.69 5.06 9.53
N LEU A 2 4.41 5.10 10.67
CA LEU A 2 5.10 3.95 11.25
C LEU A 2 4.84 3.95 12.77
N VAL A 3 4.78 2.76 13.37
CA VAL A 3 4.69 2.58 14.82
C VAL A 3 5.89 1.77 15.30
N PHE A 4 6.53 2.25 16.36
CA PHE A 4 7.68 1.57 16.98
C PHE A 4 7.37 1.23 18.43
N ALA A 5 7.65 -0.01 18.82
CA ALA A 5 7.58 -0.44 20.20
C ALA A 5 8.83 0.00 20.97
N LYS A 6 8.65 0.60 22.15
CA LYS A 6 9.77 1.04 23.02
C LYS A 6 10.36 -0.08 23.89
N ASN A 7 9.70 -1.23 23.98
CA ASN A 7 10.16 -2.37 24.76
C ASN A 7 9.58 -3.69 24.23
N LYS A 8 10.10 -4.83 24.70
CA LYS A 8 9.72 -6.18 24.27
C LYS A 8 8.23 -6.49 24.48
N ARG A 9 7.64 -6.05 25.61
CA ARG A 9 6.22 -6.28 25.91
C ARG A 9 5.33 -5.56 24.91
N ALA A 10 5.63 -4.31 24.62
CA ALA A 10 4.90 -3.54 23.61
C ALA A 10 5.07 -4.13 22.20
N ALA A 11 6.28 -4.59 21.86
CA ALA A 11 6.54 -5.26 20.59
C ALA A 11 5.69 -6.53 20.42
N ALA A 12 5.65 -7.40 21.43
CA ALA A 12 4.83 -8.61 21.42
C ALA A 12 3.33 -8.29 21.26
N GLY A 13 2.82 -7.28 21.99
CA GLY A 13 1.43 -6.87 21.90
C GLY A 13 1.05 -6.29 20.51
N LEU A 14 1.91 -5.47 19.91
CA LEU A 14 1.70 -4.95 18.57
C LEU A 14 1.79 -6.06 17.50
N THR A 15 2.76 -6.97 17.64
CA THR A 15 2.90 -8.13 16.74
C THR A 15 1.66 -9.01 16.80
N GLY A 16 1.13 -9.28 18.00
CA GLY A 16 -0.11 -10.04 18.15
C GLY A 16 -1.30 -9.41 17.43
N GLN A 17 -1.48 -8.08 17.56
CA GLN A 17 -2.53 -7.36 16.85
C GLN A 17 -2.36 -7.38 15.32
N ILE A 18 -1.13 -7.23 14.83
CA ILE A 18 -0.83 -7.32 13.39
C ILE A 18 -1.14 -8.72 12.86
N THR A 19 -0.75 -9.75 13.59
CA THR A 19 -0.96 -11.16 13.21
C THR A 19 -2.43 -11.55 13.23
N SER A 20 -3.21 -11.04 14.19
CA SER A 20 -4.67 -11.28 14.28
C SER A 20 -5.50 -10.42 13.31
N GLY A 21 -4.88 -9.52 12.54
CA GLY A 21 -5.58 -8.64 11.63
C GLY A 21 -6.37 -7.51 12.32
N SER A 22 -6.15 -7.28 13.63
CA SER A 22 -6.89 -6.26 14.39
C SER A 22 -6.30 -4.84 14.28
N VAL A 23 -5.31 -4.65 13.42
CA VAL A 23 -4.74 -3.33 13.08
C VAL A 23 -5.31 -2.87 11.74
N THR A 24 -6.03 -1.76 11.72
CA THR A 24 -6.44 -1.12 10.47
C THR A 24 -5.27 -0.34 9.88
N LYS A 25 -4.99 -0.59 8.62
CA LYS A 25 -3.92 0.08 7.86
C LYS A 25 -4.48 0.51 6.52
N GLU A 26 -4.67 1.82 6.36
CA GLU A 26 -5.08 2.39 5.08
C GLU A 26 -3.95 3.19 4.45
N TYR A 27 -3.91 3.10 3.14
CA TYR A 27 -2.96 3.79 2.30
C TYR A 27 -3.68 4.55 1.21
N LEU A 28 -3.09 5.65 0.78
CA LEU A 28 -3.42 6.30 -0.47
C LEU A 28 -2.29 6.01 -1.45
N ALA A 29 -2.67 5.59 -2.63
CA ALA A 29 -1.76 5.29 -3.74
C ALA A 29 -2.17 6.08 -4.97
N VAL A 30 -1.21 6.38 -5.84
CA VAL A 30 -1.47 7.05 -7.12
C VAL A 30 -0.92 6.20 -8.25
N THR A 31 -1.77 5.93 -9.23
CA THR A 31 -1.45 5.24 -10.49
C THR A 31 -1.92 6.09 -11.67
N ASP A 32 -1.48 5.80 -12.87
CA ASP A 32 -2.03 6.36 -14.11
C ASP A 32 -2.90 5.35 -14.89
N GLN A 33 -2.98 4.11 -14.40
CA GLN A 33 -3.79 3.07 -15.02
C GLN A 33 -5.12 2.91 -14.27
N LYS A 34 -6.23 3.17 -14.97
CA LYS A 34 -7.57 3.01 -14.38
C LYS A 34 -7.99 1.55 -14.40
N PRO A 35 -8.36 0.98 -13.24
CA PRO A 35 -8.91 -0.37 -13.22
C PRO A 35 -10.30 -0.41 -13.87
N GLU A 36 -10.69 -1.59 -14.36
CA GLU A 36 -12.04 -1.80 -14.90
C GLU A 36 -13.13 -1.56 -13.86
N ASN A 37 -12.87 -1.96 -12.61
CA ASN A 37 -13.77 -1.77 -11.49
C ASN A 37 -13.25 -0.69 -10.55
N VAL A 38 -14.12 0.19 -10.10
CA VAL A 38 -13.78 1.25 -9.13
C VAL A 38 -13.42 0.72 -7.75
N GLN A 39 -13.77 -0.53 -7.46
CA GLN A 39 -13.44 -1.24 -6.23
C GLN A 39 -13.04 -2.66 -6.56
N GLY A 40 -12.12 -3.23 -5.79
CA GLY A 40 -11.70 -4.61 -5.97
C GLY A 40 -10.97 -5.20 -4.80
N HIS A 41 -10.84 -6.52 -4.85
CA HIS A 41 -10.13 -7.35 -3.89
C HIS A 41 -8.97 -8.03 -4.60
N LEU A 42 -7.74 -7.87 -4.09
CA LEU A 42 -6.56 -8.53 -4.63
C LEU A 42 -6.04 -9.56 -3.64
N GLU A 43 -5.96 -10.79 -4.11
CA GLU A 43 -5.40 -11.91 -3.37
C GLU A 43 -4.31 -12.59 -4.18
N ASP A 44 -3.08 -12.59 -3.67
CA ASP A 44 -1.90 -13.16 -4.29
C ASP A 44 -1.05 -13.93 -3.28
N TYR A 45 -0.09 -14.68 -3.78
CA TYR A 45 1.01 -15.23 -2.99
C TYR A 45 2.30 -14.50 -3.35
N LEU A 46 2.95 -13.90 -2.34
CA LEU A 46 4.17 -13.13 -2.53
C LEU A 46 5.38 -13.84 -1.95
N LYS A 47 6.48 -13.79 -2.69
CA LYS A 47 7.81 -14.24 -2.24
C LYS A 47 8.79 -13.08 -2.27
N LYS A 48 9.46 -12.84 -1.13
CA LYS A 48 10.55 -11.86 -1.07
C LYS A 48 11.85 -12.48 -1.57
N ASP A 49 12.55 -11.76 -2.44
CA ASP A 49 13.95 -11.98 -2.75
C ASP A 49 14.81 -11.10 -1.83
N GLY A 50 15.60 -11.72 -0.99
CA GLY A 50 16.50 -11.01 -0.07
C GLY A 50 17.71 -10.38 -0.75
N LYS A 51 18.14 -10.89 -1.92
CA LYS A 51 19.31 -10.37 -2.63
C LYS A 51 19.00 -9.05 -3.33
N THR A 52 17.88 -8.99 -4.03
CA THR A 52 17.44 -7.79 -4.78
C THR A 52 16.58 -6.85 -3.93
N ASN A 53 16.17 -7.27 -2.74
CA ASN A 53 15.20 -6.57 -1.89
C ASN A 53 13.92 -6.24 -2.65
N THR A 54 13.42 -7.20 -3.44
CA THR A 54 12.14 -7.14 -4.15
C THR A 54 11.19 -8.19 -3.63
N SER A 55 9.95 -8.14 -4.08
CA SER A 55 8.96 -9.22 -3.94
C SER A 55 8.32 -9.48 -5.30
N ALA A 56 7.83 -10.69 -5.51
CA ALA A 56 7.13 -11.06 -6.73
C ALA A 56 5.89 -11.89 -6.39
N VAL A 57 4.88 -11.83 -7.26
CA VAL A 57 3.76 -12.76 -7.24
C VAL A 57 4.25 -14.12 -7.70
N VAL A 58 3.89 -15.14 -6.96
CA VAL A 58 4.26 -16.54 -7.21
C VAL A 58 3.05 -17.45 -6.98
N THR A 59 3.18 -18.72 -7.31
CA THR A 59 2.13 -19.70 -7.01
C THR A 59 2.11 -20.04 -5.51
N SER A 60 0.97 -20.46 -5.00
CA SER A 60 0.80 -20.90 -3.59
C SER A 60 1.72 -22.07 -3.20
N LYS A 61 2.18 -22.86 -4.20
CA LYS A 61 3.09 -24.00 -4.01
C LYS A 61 4.57 -23.61 -3.91
N THR A 62 4.91 -22.33 -4.18
CA THR A 62 6.29 -21.86 -4.10
C THR A 62 6.79 -21.86 -2.66
N ASP A 63 7.99 -22.37 -2.43
CA ASP A 63 8.62 -22.33 -1.09
C ASP A 63 8.67 -20.90 -0.54
N ARG A 64 8.27 -20.73 0.73
CA ARG A 64 8.20 -19.45 1.44
C ARG A 64 7.25 -18.41 0.82
N ALA A 65 6.35 -18.81 -0.08
CA ALA A 65 5.27 -17.95 -0.53
C ALA A 65 4.33 -17.59 0.65
N LYS A 66 3.89 -16.34 0.70
CA LYS A 66 2.99 -15.85 1.74
C LYS A 66 1.76 -15.23 1.11
N LYS A 67 0.59 -15.64 1.57
CA LYS A 67 -0.68 -15.03 1.15
C LYS A 67 -0.67 -13.53 1.47
N ALA A 68 -1.10 -12.73 0.51
CA ALA A 68 -1.21 -11.27 0.56
C ALA A 68 -2.59 -10.86 0.08
N VAL A 69 -3.26 -10.03 0.89
CA VAL A 69 -4.64 -9.60 0.64
C VAL A 69 -4.74 -8.11 0.86
N LEU A 70 -5.35 -7.41 -0.08
CA LEU A 70 -5.77 -6.02 0.05
C LEU A 70 -7.08 -5.76 -0.68
N ASP A 71 -7.81 -4.76 -0.22
CA ASP A 71 -8.95 -4.18 -0.92
C ASP A 71 -8.56 -2.80 -1.44
N TYR A 72 -9.10 -2.41 -2.61
CA TYR A 72 -8.87 -1.08 -3.17
C TYR A 72 -10.17 -0.40 -3.60
N GLU A 73 -10.14 0.93 -3.61
CA GLU A 73 -11.22 1.78 -4.08
C GLU A 73 -10.63 3.00 -4.79
N VAL A 74 -11.06 3.25 -6.03
CA VAL A 74 -10.74 4.47 -6.76
C VAL A 74 -11.53 5.63 -6.17
N LEU A 75 -10.82 6.67 -5.70
CA LEU A 75 -11.44 7.82 -5.06
C LEU A 75 -11.63 9.00 -6.02
N ASN A 76 -10.63 9.25 -6.86
CA ASN A 76 -10.62 10.44 -7.71
C ASN A 76 -9.68 10.28 -8.91
N GLU A 77 -9.86 11.14 -9.90
CA GLU A 77 -9.04 11.22 -11.11
C GLU A 77 -8.77 12.69 -11.42
N VAL A 78 -7.55 13.03 -11.75
CA VAL A 78 -7.14 14.38 -12.21
C VAL A 78 -6.28 14.28 -13.46
N SER A 79 -6.35 15.27 -14.33
CA SER A 79 -5.51 15.34 -15.54
C SER A 79 -4.06 15.64 -15.16
N ASP A 80 -3.12 14.95 -15.81
CA ASP A 80 -1.68 15.22 -15.68
C ASP A 80 -0.94 14.72 -16.93
N GLU A 81 -0.52 15.63 -17.77
CA GLU A 81 0.16 15.33 -19.03
C GLU A 81 1.54 14.65 -18.87
N ARG A 82 2.11 14.64 -17.65
CA ARG A 82 3.36 13.95 -17.36
C ARG A 82 3.24 12.43 -17.35
N THR A 83 2.04 11.91 -17.19
CA THR A 83 1.78 10.47 -17.14
C THR A 83 1.46 9.89 -18.52
N LEU A 84 1.65 8.59 -18.68
CA LEU A 84 1.43 7.90 -19.94
C LEU A 84 -0.03 8.01 -20.43
N THR A 85 -0.99 8.04 -19.52
CA THR A 85 -2.42 8.12 -19.85
C THR A 85 -3.01 9.54 -19.80
N GLY A 86 -2.19 10.54 -19.46
CA GLY A 86 -2.63 11.93 -19.26
C GLY A 86 -3.41 12.14 -17.96
N LYS A 87 -3.32 11.21 -17.00
CA LYS A 87 -4.13 11.22 -15.79
C LYS A 87 -3.38 10.70 -14.59
N ARG A 88 -3.74 11.20 -13.40
CA ARG A 88 -3.43 10.57 -12.11
C ARG A 88 -4.70 10.08 -11.46
N ILE A 89 -4.67 8.88 -10.93
CA ILE A 89 -5.81 8.20 -10.30
C ILE A 89 -5.46 7.93 -8.85
N LEU A 90 -6.25 8.47 -7.94
CA LEU A 90 -6.11 8.27 -6.51
C LEU A 90 -6.86 7.03 -6.07
N VAL A 91 -6.18 6.13 -5.41
CA VAL A 91 -6.72 4.85 -4.94
C VAL A 91 -6.53 4.74 -3.43
N ARG A 92 -7.59 4.46 -2.70
CA ARG A 92 -7.54 4.04 -1.30
C ARG A 92 -7.29 2.55 -1.24
N ILE A 93 -6.40 2.13 -0.36
CA ILE A 93 -6.04 0.72 -0.17
C ILE A 93 -6.15 0.36 1.30
N GLN A 94 -6.92 -0.68 1.59
CA GLN A 94 -7.01 -1.29 2.90
C GLN A 94 -6.22 -2.61 2.91
N LEU A 95 -5.18 -2.68 3.75
CA LEU A 95 -4.35 -3.88 3.85
C LEU A 95 -4.95 -4.92 4.80
N GLY A 96 -5.33 -6.08 4.28
CA GLY A 96 -5.65 -7.27 5.06
C GLY A 96 -4.40 -7.97 5.63
N THR A 97 -3.28 -7.89 4.91
CA THR A 97 -1.96 -8.43 5.33
C THR A 97 -0.88 -7.36 5.19
N GLY A 98 0.33 -7.61 5.71
CA GLY A 98 1.46 -6.68 5.64
C GLY A 98 2.72 -7.37 5.13
N ARG A 99 2.78 -7.73 3.85
CA ARG A 99 3.97 -8.34 3.23
C ARG A 99 4.93 -7.28 2.71
N HIS A 100 6.19 -7.67 2.53
CA HIS A 100 7.21 -6.79 1.97
C HIS A 100 6.80 -6.29 0.59
N HIS A 101 6.78 -4.98 0.38
CA HIS A 101 6.35 -4.27 -0.83
C HIS A 101 4.94 -4.68 -1.35
N GLN A 102 4.06 -5.16 -0.48
CA GLN A 102 2.80 -5.77 -0.86
C GLN A 102 1.98 -4.92 -1.84
N ILE A 103 1.66 -3.69 -1.47
CA ILE A 103 0.85 -2.79 -2.32
C ILE A 103 1.51 -2.62 -3.68
N ARG A 104 2.78 -2.31 -3.70
CA ARG A 104 3.54 -2.06 -4.94
C ARG A 104 3.47 -3.24 -5.90
N VAL A 105 3.68 -4.46 -5.39
CA VAL A 105 3.68 -5.70 -6.18
C VAL A 105 2.27 -6.06 -6.64
N GLN A 106 1.27 -6.05 -5.75
CA GLN A 106 -0.09 -6.45 -6.10
C GLN A 106 -0.75 -5.45 -7.06
N MET A 107 -0.55 -4.14 -6.85
CA MET A 107 -1.07 -3.12 -7.77
C MET A 107 -0.43 -3.26 -9.16
N THR A 108 0.88 -3.49 -9.24
CA THR A 108 1.55 -3.74 -10.53
C THR A 108 1.01 -5.02 -11.19
N HIS A 109 0.84 -6.11 -10.44
CA HIS A 109 0.31 -7.37 -10.96
C HIS A 109 -1.13 -7.23 -11.48
N ALA A 110 -1.91 -6.36 -10.84
CA ALA A 110 -3.28 -6.04 -11.26
C ALA A 110 -3.37 -5.01 -12.40
N GLY A 111 -2.25 -4.63 -13.03
CA GLY A 111 -2.22 -3.66 -14.13
C GLY A 111 -2.37 -2.20 -13.69
N MET A 112 -2.17 -1.91 -12.41
CA MET A 112 -2.25 -0.56 -11.82
C MET A 112 -0.92 -0.18 -11.14
N PRO A 113 0.23 -0.17 -11.85
CA PRO A 113 1.51 0.16 -11.24
C PRO A 113 1.48 1.58 -10.67
N LEU A 114 2.18 1.77 -9.53
CA LEU A 114 2.20 3.07 -8.87
C LEU A 114 3.11 4.05 -9.62
N LEU A 115 2.71 5.31 -9.71
CA LEU A 115 3.56 6.39 -10.21
C LEU A 115 4.78 6.58 -9.30
N GLY A 116 5.91 6.87 -9.89
CA GLY A 116 7.19 7.06 -9.20
C GLY A 116 7.82 5.77 -8.65
N ASP A 117 7.26 4.61 -8.94
CA ASP A 117 7.79 3.33 -8.48
C ASP A 117 8.87 2.78 -9.40
N ARG A 118 10.09 3.27 -9.29
CA ARG A 118 11.23 2.83 -10.12
C ARG A 118 11.54 1.34 -10.07
N LYS A 119 11.00 0.62 -9.09
CA LYS A 119 11.30 -0.81 -8.88
C LYS A 119 10.27 -1.72 -9.54
N TYR A 120 9.00 -1.34 -9.55
CA TYR A 120 7.88 -2.13 -10.06
C TYR A 120 7.13 -1.45 -11.20
N ASN A 121 7.48 -0.21 -11.52
CA ASN A 121 7.01 0.55 -12.67
C ASN A 121 8.20 1.25 -13.35
N PRO A 122 9.16 0.50 -13.92
CA PRO A 122 10.36 1.09 -14.53
C PRO A 122 10.08 1.92 -15.78
N GLU A 123 8.91 1.76 -16.38
CA GLU A 123 8.48 2.49 -17.58
C GLU A 123 7.87 3.87 -17.26
N ASP A 124 7.64 4.16 -15.98
CA ASP A 124 7.14 5.46 -15.56
C ASP A 124 8.16 6.57 -15.83
N SER A 125 7.81 7.46 -16.73
CA SER A 125 8.60 8.63 -17.15
C SER A 125 8.09 9.95 -16.58
N SER A 126 7.08 9.93 -15.71
CA SER A 126 6.44 11.13 -15.15
C SER A 126 7.40 12.02 -14.34
N GLY A 127 8.50 11.47 -13.86
CA GLY A 127 9.42 12.17 -12.94
C GLY A 127 8.86 12.37 -11.53
N LEU A 128 7.66 11.89 -11.26
CA LEU A 128 7.00 12.02 -9.96
C LEU A 128 7.67 11.15 -8.89
N PRO A 129 7.61 11.55 -7.61
CA PRO A 129 8.01 10.68 -6.51
C PRO A 129 7.00 9.53 -6.34
N LEU A 130 7.39 8.47 -5.61
CA LEU A 130 6.51 7.33 -5.35
C LEU A 130 5.16 7.76 -4.77
N GLY A 131 4.10 7.49 -5.49
CA GLY A 131 2.71 7.77 -5.14
C GLY A 131 2.16 6.77 -4.13
N LEU A 132 2.71 6.71 -2.90
CA LEU A 132 2.25 5.82 -1.83
C LEU A 132 2.41 6.46 -0.46
N CYS A 133 1.29 6.60 0.26
CA CYS A 133 1.25 7.16 1.60
C CYS A 133 0.45 6.27 2.56
N SER A 134 1.01 5.89 3.70
CA SER A 134 0.25 5.30 4.80
C SER A 134 -0.51 6.43 5.50
N CYS A 135 -1.81 6.56 5.24
CA CYS A 135 -2.62 7.71 5.65
C CYS A 135 -3.43 7.48 6.92
N HIS A 136 -3.82 6.23 7.22
CA HIS A 136 -4.65 5.94 8.39
C HIS A 136 -4.17 4.66 9.09
N LEU A 137 -4.04 4.72 10.42
CA LEU A 137 -3.58 3.62 11.26
C LEU A 137 -4.40 3.57 12.54
N VAL A 138 -5.05 2.42 12.79
CA VAL A 138 -5.79 2.18 14.04
C VAL A 138 -5.28 0.91 14.69
N PHE A 139 -4.96 1.00 15.98
CA PHE A 139 -4.58 -0.15 16.80
C PHE A 139 -4.90 0.08 18.27
N ARG A 140 -4.80 -0.94 19.11
CA ARG A 140 -4.92 -0.79 20.55
C ARG A 140 -3.54 -0.62 21.20
N HIS A 141 -3.43 0.33 22.12
CA HIS A 141 -2.19 0.48 22.89
C HIS A 141 -1.84 -0.83 23.61
N PRO A 142 -0.65 -1.41 23.39
CA PRO A 142 -0.35 -2.80 23.75
C PRO A 142 -0.31 -3.07 25.27
N VAL A 143 -0.33 -2.02 26.10
CA VAL A 143 -0.34 -2.14 27.56
C VAL A 143 -1.70 -1.74 28.14
N THR A 144 -2.26 -0.59 27.71
CA THR A 144 -3.50 -0.04 28.29
C THR A 144 -4.77 -0.51 27.59
N GLY A 145 -4.67 -1.12 26.40
CA GLY A 145 -5.81 -1.53 25.59
C GLY A 145 -6.59 -0.37 24.94
N LYS A 146 -6.24 0.90 25.20
CA LYS A 146 -6.92 2.06 24.63
C LYS A 146 -6.80 2.06 23.10
N LYS A 147 -7.91 2.28 22.38
CA LYS A 147 -7.89 2.51 20.92
C LYS A 147 -7.07 3.76 20.62
N LEU A 148 -6.14 3.64 19.73
CA LEU A 148 -5.35 4.73 19.17
C LEU A 148 -5.61 4.80 17.68
N GLU A 149 -5.82 6.02 17.19
CA GLU A 149 -6.15 6.29 15.81
C GLU A 149 -5.33 7.49 15.32
N PHE A 150 -4.68 7.32 14.18
CA PHE A 150 -3.81 8.32 13.59
C PHE A 150 -4.17 8.47 12.12
N GLN A 151 -4.32 9.71 11.69
CA GLN A 151 -4.57 10.04 10.30
C GLN A 151 -3.63 11.15 9.85
N VAL A 152 -3.19 11.09 8.61
CA VAL A 152 -2.38 12.14 7.97
C VAL A 152 -2.85 12.33 6.54
N THR A 153 -2.93 13.57 6.11
CA THR A 153 -3.10 13.93 4.71
C THR A 153 -1.76 13.73 4.00
N PRO A 154 -1.73 13.00 2.87
CA PRO A 154 -0.51 12.84 2.10
C PRO A 154 -0.01 14.20 1.60
N LYS A 155 1.32 14.35 1.60
CA LYS A 155 2.00 15.53 1.07
C LYS A 155 2.92 15.08 -0.06
N GLY A 156 3.13 15.96 -1.00
CA GLY A 156 4.03 15.70 -2.12
C GLY A 156 3.33 15.80 -3.46
N GLU A 157 4.12 15.96 -4.48
CA GLU A 157 3.69 16.31 -5.83
C GLU A 157 2.73 15.28 -6.44
N CYS A 158 2.96 14.00 -6.17
CA CYS A 158 2.10 12.93 -6.68
C CYS A 158 0.66 13.02 -6.17
N PHE A 159 0.46 13.61 -5.00
CA PHE A 159 -0.86 13.79 -4.36
C PHE A 159 -1.46 15.20 -4.54
N ALA A 160 -0.74 16.11 -5.18
CA ALA A 160 -1.25 17.45 -5.46
C ALA A 160 -2.48 17.39 -6.37
N ASP A 161 -3.33 18.41 -6.26
CA ASP A 161 -4.53 18.63 -7.10
C ASP A 161 -5.70 17.65 -6.87
N PHE A 162 -5.52 16.59 -6.08
CA PHE A 162 -6.68 15.78 -5.69
C PHE A 162 -7.50 16.52 -4.62
N PRO A 163 -8.81 16.74 -4.85
CA PRO A 163 -9.67 17.38 -3.86
C PRO A 163 -9.94 16.45 -2.68
N ASN A 164 -10.03 17.02 -1.48
CA ASN A 164 -10.51 16.34 -0.26
C ASN A 164 -9.76 15.07 0.16
N ILE A 165 -8.42 15.08 0.10
CA ILE A 165 -7.58 13.99 0.60
C ILE A 165 -6.96 14.29 1.96
#